data_d9bd65d83186869b9744f5f541e0bc76
#
_entry.id   d9bd65d83186869b9744f5f541e0bc76
#
_cell.length_a   1.000
_cell.length_b   1.000
_cell.length_c   1.000
_cell.angle_alpha   90.00
_cell.angle_beta   90.00
_cell.angle_gamma   90.00
#
_symmetry.space_group_name_H-M   'P 1'
#
loop_
_entity.id
_entity.type
_entity.pdbx_description
1 polymer ?
#
loop_
_entity_poly.entity_id
_entity_poly.type
_entity_poly.pdbx_seq_one_letter_code
_entity_poly.pdbx_strand_id
1 'polypeptide(L)'
;MGRRGPGSRGGRGIAVATVAVLAAGFAAYGGAAGAVPRPTISQVQAEVNTLQATIDKIGQEYLQVSARVSAARGRLAAVRSQAGRDEAQFSAAQKKLALVVVAAYEGSAQTSAAGLLTSGDPAVVLSRASLLEQLAKNQQAQAAQLLARAQQVSQVRQELQRTEYGIATLQTQLAGQKAKLAKLLAGKQATLDSLTAAQQQQVAANAVGAGGTTTAVYTGPTNTQAGQAVAFAYAQLGKPYQWGATGPGSYDCSGLVQAAWTSAGVSIPRVTYDQWAALPHVSASSIQPGDLLFYEGEGHVAMYVGGGYMIDAPQTGLDVEKIPMNTGWYAQNFDGAVRP
;
A
#
# COMPACT_ATOMS: atom_id res chain seq x y z
N MET A 1 26.02 -5.91 -45.41
CA MET A 1 26.16 -7.14 -44.60
C MET A 1 26.66 -6.74 -43.24
N GLY A 2 25.89 -6.84 -42.21
CA GLY A 2 26.27 -6.41 -40.85
C GLY A 2 25.07 -6.51 -39.94
N ARG A 3 24.84 -7.69 -39.34
CA ARG A 3 23.81 -7.94 -38.32
C ARG A 3 24.18 -7.20 -37.03
N ARG A 4 23.34 -6.28 -36.58
CA ARG A 4 23.41 -5.71 -35.26
C ARG A 4 22.48 -6.54 -34.33
N GLY A 5 23.08 -7.17 -33.32
CA GLY A 5 22.37 -7.87 -32.26
C GLY A 5 21.72 -6.90 -31.28
N PRO A 6 20.68 -7.32 -30.49
CA PRO A 6 19.97 -6.47 -29.56
C PRO A 6 20.77 -6.29 -28.27
N GLY A 7 20.88 -5.03 -27.82
CA GLY A 7 21.55 -4.63 -26.62
C GLY A 7 20.87 -5.20 -25.33
N SER A 8 21.66 -5.77 -24.49
CA SER A 8 21.30 -6.24 -23.14
C SER A 8 20.93 -5.06 -22.25
N ARG A 9 19.67 -5.00 -21.83
CA ARG A 9 19.24 -4.12 -20.75
C ARG A 9 19.80 -4.66 -19.43
N GLY A 10 20.74 -3.93 -18.83
CA GLY A 10 21.30 -4.22 -17.53
C GLY A 10 20.21 -4.23 -16.45
N GLY A 11 19.91 -5.39 -15.92
CA GLY A 11 19.18 -5.55 -14.70
C GLY A 11 19.99 -4.98 -13.54
N ARG A 12 19.48 -3.94 -12.88
CA ARG A 12 19.98 -3.51 -11.59
C ARG A 12 19.68 -4.61 -10.58
N GLY A 13 20.68 -5.44 -10.31
CA GLY A 13 20.65 -6.40 -9.23
C GLY A 13 20.49 -5.65 -7.90
N ILE A 14 19.37 -5.87 -7.23
CA ILE A 14 19.19 -5.50 -5.82
C ILE A 14 20.16 -6.39 -5.04
N ALA A 15 21.23 -5.78 -4.53
CA ALA A 15 22.13 -6.46 -3.60
C ALA A 15 21.33 -6.77 -2.33
N VAL A 16 20.90 -8.01 -2.19
CA VAL A 16 20.38 -8.53 -0.93
C VAL A 16 21.58 -8.63 0.01
N ALA A 17 21.75 -7.65 0.87
CA ALA A 17 22.67 -7.75 2.00
C ALA A 17 22.16 -8.89 2.89
N THR A 18 22.79 -10.05 2.76
CA THR A 18 22.61 -11.18 3.67
C THR A 18 23.19 -10.75 5.01
N VAL A 19 22.33 -10.32 5.93
CA VAL A 19 22.69 -10.20 7.33
C VAL A 19 22.95 -11.62 7.82
N ALA A 20 24.23 -11.99 7.93
CA ALA A 20 24.64 -13.23 8.55
C ALA A 20 24.29 -13.13 10.04
N VAL A 21 23.15 -13.70 10.43
CA VAL A 21 22.84 -13.98 11.83
C VAL A 21 23.86 -15.04 12.27
N LEU A 22 24.88 -14.63 12.99
CA LEU A 22 25.75 -15.54 13.73
C LEU A 22 24.94 -16.20 14.85
N ALA A 23 24.15 -17.21 14.48
CA ALA A 23 23.66 -18.19 15.43
C ALA A 23 24.88 -19.02 15.88
N ALA A 24 25.50 -18.62 17.00
CA ALA A 24 26.49 -19.44 17.67
C ALA A 24 25.79 -20.72 18.13
N GLY A 25 25.84 -21.75 17.29
CA GLY A 25 25.45 -23.10 17.66
C GLY A 25 26.40 -23.61 18.74
N PHE A 26 25.91 -23.87 19.94
CA PHE A 26 26.62 -24.60 20.96
C PHE A 26 26.83 -26.06 20.51
N ALA A 27 27.93 -26.33 19.83
CA ALA A 27 28.46 -27.67 19.72
C ALA A 27 29.32 -27.94 20.96
N ALA A 28 28.86 -28.86 21.81
CA ALA A 28 29.64 -29.35 22.93
C ALA A 28 30.86 -30.11 22.41
N TYR A 29 32.02 -29.45 22.37
CA TYR A 29 33.33 -30.09 22.31
C TYR A 29 34.02 -29.81 23.63
N GLY A 30 34.29 -30.89 24.39
CA GLY A 30 35.13 -30.85 25.59
C GLY A 30 36.57 -30.53 25.22
N GLY A 31 36.98 -29.32 25.43
CA GLY A 31 38.33 -28.82 25.31
C GLY A 31 38.38 -27.42 25.92
N ALA A 32 39.39 -27.10 26.75
CA ALA A 32 39.62 -25.93 27.59
C ALA A 32 38.74 -24.70 27.20
N ALA A 33 37.79 -24.35 28.06
CA ALA A 33 36.87 -23.25 27.86
C ALA A 33 37.60 -21.91 27.84
N GLY A 34 38.05 -21.49 26.66
CA GLY A 34 38.28 -20.08 26.39
C GLY A 34 36.92 -19.37 26.50
N ALA A 35 36.76 -18.56 27.56
CA ALA A 35 35.56 -17.78 27.75
C ALA A 35 35.31 -16.96 26.49
N VAL A 36 34.21 -17.28 25.73
CA VAL A 36 33.74 -16.43 24.63
C VAL A 36 33.57 -15.04 25.23
N PRO A 37 34.23 -13.99 24.73
CA PRO A 37 34.09 -12.66 25.29
C PRO A 37 32.61 -12.28 25.28
N ARG A 38 32.05 -11.93 26.43
CA ARG A 38 30.68 -11.41 26.48
C ARG A 38 30.62 -10.12 25.67
N PRO A 39 29.61 -9.93 24.82
CA PRO A 39 29.51 -8.72 24.02
C PRO A 39 29.46 -7.49 24.95
N THR A 40 30.11 -6.43 24.54
CA THR A 40 30.06 -5.15 25.26
C THR A 40 28.66 -4.51 25.10
N ILE A 41 28.27 -3.65 26.04
CA ILE A 41 26.99 -2.95 25.97
C ILE A 41 26.87 -2.16 24.66
N SER A 42 27.96 -1.54 24.18
CA SER A 42 27.95 -0.81 22.90
C SER A 42 27.69 -1.73 21.69
N GLN A 43 28.21 -2.95 21.70
CA GLN A 43 27.96 -3.93 20.64
C GLN A 43 26.49 -4.39 20.65
N VAL A 44 25.96 -4.68 21.85
CA VAL A 44 24.55 -5.05 21.99
C VAL A 44 23.62 -3.90 21.59
N GLN A 45 23.96 -2.66 21.97
CA GLN A 45 23.20 -1.48 21.57
C GLN A 45 23.16 -1.32 20.05
N ALA A 46 24.32 -1.49 19.38
CA ALA A 46 24.41 -1.42 17.92
C ALA A 46 23.55 -2.51 17.24
N GLU A 47 23.57 -3.74 17.81
CA GLU A 47 22.74 -4.85 17.30
C GLU A 47 21.24 -4.57 17.50
N VAL A 48 20.83 -4.10 18.67
CA VAL A 48 19.43 -3.75 18.96
C VAL A 48 18.95 -2.62 18.04
N ASN A 49 19.76 -1.60 17.82
CA ASN A 49 19.43 -0.50 16.90
C ASN A 49 19.29 -1.00 15.46
N THR A 50 20.20 -1.87 15.00
CA THR A 50 20.14 -2.47 13.66
C THR A 50 18.88 -3.34 13.46
N LEU A 51 18.53 -4.12 14.50
CA LEU A 51 17.32 -4.92 14.51
C LEU A 51 16.08 -4.02 14.47
N GLN A 52 16.06 -2.94 15.24
CA GLN A 52 14.97 -1.98 15.25
C GLN A 52 14.78 -1.35 13.86
N ALA A 53 15.83 -0.81 13.26
CA ALA A 53 15.83 -0.27 11.92
C ALA A 53 15.25 -1.24 10.87
N THR A 54 15.68 -2.51 10.96
CA THR A 54 15.18 -3.55 10.06
C THR A 54 13.69 -3.86 10.32
N ILE A 55 13.26 -3.84 11.57
CA ILE A 55 11.85 -4.02 11.98
C ILE A 55 11.00 -2.88 11.41
N ASP A 56 11.44 -1.64 11.55
CA ASP A 56 10.71 -0.46 11.09
C ASP A 56 10.56 -0.47 9.57
N LYS A 57 11.64 -0.73 8.84
CA LYS A 57 11.61 -0.87 7.38
C LYS A 57 10.63 -1.94 6.92
N ILE A 58 10.73 -3.17 7.45
CA ILE A 58 9.81 -4.26 7.06
C ILE A 58 8.39 -3.96 7.52
N GLY A 59 8.24 -3.27 8.65
CA GLY A 59 6.96 -2.79 9.14
C GLY A 59 6.29 -1.84 8.15
N GLN A 60 7.00 -0.85 7.65
CA GLN A 60 6.47 0.07 6.64
C GLN A 60 6.14 -0.65 5.33
N GLU A 61 7.02 -1.54 4.84
CA GLU A 61 6.74 -2.37 3.67
C GLU A 61 5.46 -3.22 3.85
N TYR A 62 5.26 -3.80 5.04
CA TYR A 62 4.05 -4.55 5.36
C TYR A 62 2.80 -3.67 5.29
N LEU A 63 2.84 -2.47 5.88
CA LEU A 63 1.71 -1.53 5.85
C LEU A 63 1.40 -1.09 4.42
N GLN A 64 2.42 -0.81 3.60
CA GLN A 64 2.25 -0.47 2.19
C GLN A 64 1.58 -1.61 1.40
N VAL A 65 2.05 -2.86 1.56
CA VAL A 65 1.42 -4.01 0.90
C VAL A 65 -0.01 -4.22 1.40
N SER A 66 -0.27 -4.02 2.71
CA SER A 66 -1.61 -4.11 3.30
C SER A 66 -2.57 -3.08 2.69
N ALA A 67 -2.14 -1.84 2.53
CA ALA A 67 -2.92 -0.80 1.86
C ALA A 67 -3.22 -1.16 0.40
N ARG A 68 -2.22 -1.70 -0.33
CA ARG A 68 -2.41 -2.19 -1.72
C ARG A 68 -3.42 -3.35 -1.80
N VAL A 69 -3.41 -4.28 -0.86
CA VAL A 69 -4.41 -5.35 -0.76
C VAL A 69 -5.80 -4.77 -0.56
N SER A 70 -5.96 -3.80 0.33
CA SER A 70 -7.24 -3.14 0.58
C SER A 70 -7.77 -2.43 -0.67
N ALA A 71 -6.93 -1.65 -1.35
CA ALA A 71 -7.28 -0.98 -2.60
C ALA A 71 -7.64 -1.98 -3.72
N ALA A 72 -6.90 -3.08 -3.84
CA ALA A 72 -7.17 -4.12 -4.84
C ALA A 72 -8.51 -4.84 -4.57
N ARG A 73 -8.86 -5.07 -3.31
CA ARG A 73 -10.18 -5.61 -2.93
C ARG A 73 -11.33 -4.67 -3.28
N GLY A 74 -11.15 -3.35 -3.09
CA GLY A 74 -12.11 -2.35 -3.54
C GLY A 74 -12.33 -2.38 -5.05
N ARG A 75 -11.25 -2.46 -5.84
CA ARG A 75 -11.31 -2.63 -7.30
C ARG A 75 -12.00 -3.93 -7.69
N LEU A 76 -11.69 -5.05 -7.02
CA LEU A 76 -12.33 -6.34 -7.27
C LEU A 76 -13.84 -6.27 -7.11
N ALA A 77 -14.34 -5.59 -6.08
CA ALA A 77 -15.77 -5.40 -5.87
C ALA A 77 -16.42 -4.61 -7.03
N ALA A 78 -15.76 -3.55 -7.51
CA ALA A 78 -16.22 -2.74 -8.64
C ALA A 78 -16.23 -3.56 -9.94
N VAL A 79 -15.17 -4.31 -10.23
CA VAL A 79 -15.05 -5.15 -11.43
C VAL A 79 -16.08 -6.28 -11.40
N ARG A 80 -16.34 -6.92 -10.26
CA ARG A 80 -17.39 -7.93 -10.09
C ARG A 80 -18.79 -7.36 -10.37
N SER A 81 -19.08 -6.17 -9.86
CA SER A 81 -20.33 -5.50 -10.11
C SER A 81 -20.51 -5.16 -11.60
N GLN A 82 -19.45 -4.71 -12.27
CA GLN A 82 -19.47 -4.46 -13.71
C GLN A 82 -19.68 -5.76 -14.51
N ALA A 83 -18.96 -6.83 -14.18
CA ALA A 83 -19.12 -8.14 -14.81
C ALA A 83 -20.56 -8.63 -14.74
N GLY A 84 -21.20 -8.53 -13.57
CA GLY A 84 -22.61 -8.91 -13.41
C GLY A 84 -23.57 -8.10 -14.29
N ARG A 85 -23.34 -6.79 -14.42
CA ARG A 85 -24.15 -5.94 -15.32
C ARG A 85 -23.95 -6.32 -16.78
N ASP A 86 -22.73 -6.51 -17.23
CA ASP A 86 -22.39 -6.84 -18.61
C ASP A 86 -22.91 -8.22 -19.01
N GLU A 87 -22.81 -9.21 -18.12
CA GLU A 87 -23.39 -10.55 -18.32
C GLU A 87 -24.91 -10.52 -18.43
N ALA A 88 -25.58 -9.73 -17.59
CA ALA A 88 -27.03 -9.57 -17.65
C ALA A 88 -27.47 -8.92 -18.99
N GLN A 89 -26.74 -7.88 -19.43
CA GLN A 89 -27.00 -7.22 -20.70
C GLN A 89 -26.73 -8.15 -21.91
N PHE A 90 -25.66 -8.93 -21.85
CA PHE A 90 -25.34 -9.93 -22.87
C PHE A 90 -26.44 -11.00 -22.96
N SER A 91 -26.87 -11.57 -21.83
CA SER A 91 -27.94 -12.54 -21.76
C SER A 91 -29.25 -11.98 -22.29
N ALA A 92 -29.61 -10.74 -21.96
CA ALA A 92 -30.80 -10.09 -22.49
C ALA A 92 -30.72 -9.88 -24.02
N ALA A 93 -29.55 -9.52 -24.55
CA ALA A 93 -29.33 -9.38 -25.99
C ALA A 93 -29.40 -10.73 -26.71
N GLN A 94 -28.86 -11.80 -26.14
CA GLN A 94 -28.97 -13.17 -26.65
C GLN A 94 -30.43 -13.61 -26.75
N LYS A 95 -31.24 -13.40 -25.70
CA LYS A 95 -32.64 -13.76 -25.68
C LYS A 95 -33.42 -13.00 -26.74
N LYS A 96 -33.16 -11.72 -26.93
CA LYS A 96 -33.81 -10.91 -28.00
C LYS A 96 -33.48 -11.44 -29.39
N LEU A 97 -32.21 -11.75 -29.66
CA LEU A 97 -31.77 -12.27 -30.94
C LEU A 97 -32.39 -13.68 -31.21
N ALA A 98 -32.45 -14.53 -30.17
CA ALA A 98 -33.06 -15.85 -30.28
C ALA A 98 -34.53 -15.75 -30.68
N LEU A 99 -35.31 -14.82 -30.12
CA LEU A 99 -36.71 -14.59 -30.51
C LEU A 99 -36.84 -14.13 -31.96
N VAL A 100 -35.91 -13.28 -32.44
CA VAL A 100 -35.91 -12.82 -33.86
C VAL A 100 -35.58 -14.00 -34.78
N VAL A 101 -34.64 -14.85 -34.42
CA VAL A 101 -34.28 -16.05 -35.23
C VAL A 101 -35.47 -17.03 -35.29
N VAL A 102 -36.14 -17.30 -34.18
CA VAL A 102 -37.31 -18.18 -34.12
C VAL A 102 -38.45 -17.59 -34.99
N ALA A 103 -38.76 -16.31 -34.83
CA ALA A 103 -39.79 -15.67 -35.61
C ALA A 103 -39.48 -15.65 -37.13
N ALA A 104 -38.20 -15.46 -37.49
CA ALA A 104 -37.77 -15.57 -38.89
C ALA A 104 -37.92 -16.98 -39.46
N TYR A 105 -37.62 -18.00 -38.65
CA TYR A 105 -37.76 -19.41 -39.05
C TYR A 105 -39.23 -19.80 -39.20
N GLU A 106 -40.10 -19.45 -38.27
CA GLU A 106 -41.53 -19.71 -38.30
C GLU A 106 -42.24 -18.92 -39.39
N GLY A 107 -41.84 -17.65 -39.64
CA GLY A 107 -42.38 -16.78 -40.67
C GLY A 107 -41.92 -17.14 -42.09
N SER A 108 -40.81 -17.86 -42.25
CA SER A 108 -40.28 -18.25 -43.57
C SER A 108 -41.15 -19.25 -44.33
N ALA A 109 -42.06 -19.94 -43.63
CA ALA A 109 -43.06 -20.83 -44.25
C ALA A 109 -44.21 -20.07 -44.96
N GLN A 110 -44.45 -18.82 -44.63
CA GLN A 110 -45.58 -18.03 -45.20
C GLN A 110 -45.19 -16.82 -46.06
N THR A 111 -43.94 -16.39 -46.03
CA THR A 111 -43.42 -15.25 -46.81
C THR A 111 -42.21 -15.71 -47.66
N SER A 112 -42.47 -16.64 -48.58
CA SER A 112 -41.47 -16.91 -49.61
C SER A 112 -41.21 -15.63 -50.42
N ALA A 113 -39.92 -15.33 -50.70
CA ALA A 113 -39.54 -14.21 -51.56
C ALA A 113 -40.31 -14.23 -52.94
N ALA A 114 -40.74 -15.43 -53.35
CA ALA A 114 -41.62 -15.62 -54.51
C ALA A 114 -43.00 -14.96 -54.38
N GLY A 115 -43.62 -14.98 -53.16
CA GLY A 115 -44.91 -14.32 -52.94
C GLY A 115 -44.84 -12.79 -52.91
N LEU A 116 -43.63 -12.25 -52.65
CA LEU A 116 -43.37 -10.79 -52.68
C LEU A 116 -43.22 -10.24 -54.11
N LEU A 117 -42.80 -11.09 -55.05
CA LEU A 117 -42.56 -10.71 -56.45
C LEU A 117 -43.77 -10.92 -57.34
N THR A 118 -44.83 -11.53 -56.84
CA THR A 118 -46.10 -11.83 -57.63
C THR A 118 -47.14 -10.71 -57.52
N SER A 119 -46.90 -9.62 -56.79
CA SER A 119 -47.78 -8.47 -56.81
C SER A 119 -47.55 -7.66 -58.13
N GLY A 120 -48.60 -7.47 -58.91
CA GLY A 120 -48.51 -6.75 -60.19
C GLY A 120 -48.29 -5.23 -60.08
N ASP A 121 -48.14 -4.68 -58.88
CA ASP A 121 -47.90 -3.26 -58.62
C ASP A 121 -46.47 -3.01 -58.23
N PRO A 122 -45.62 -2.32 -59.03
CA PRO A 122 -44.24 -2.02 -58.78
C PRO A 122 -43.99 -1.21 -57.48
N ALA A 123 -44.93 -0.36 -57.05
CA ALA A 123 -44.84 0.45 -55.87
C ALA A 123 -44.91 -0.43 -54.59
N VAL A 124 -45.73 -1.48 -54.62
CA VAL A 124 -45.86 -2.46 -53.54
C VAL A 124 -44.61 -3.32 -53.44
N VAL A 125 -44.01 -3.72 -54.56
CA VAL A 125 -42.76 -4.49 -54.59
C VAL A 125 -41.60 -3.66 -54.02
N LEU A 126 -41.48 -2.40 -54.41
CA LEU A 126 -40.42 -1.51 -53.89
C LEU A 126 -40.56 -1.23 -52.39
N SER A 127 -41.79 -0.99 -51.91
CA SER A 127 -42.05 -0.74 -50.49
C SER A 127 -41.73 -1.99 -49.63
N ARG A 128 -42.08 -3.18 -50.11
CA ARG A 128 -41.72 -4.46 -49.44
C ARG A 128 -40.24 -4.76 -49.50
N ALA A 129 -39.56 -4.46 -50.62
CA ALA A 129 -38.12 -4.61 -50.74
C ALA A 129 -37.37 -3.68 -49.77
N SER A 130 -37.83 -2.43 -49.62
CA SER A 130 -37.23 -1.51 -48.64
C SER A 130 -37.41 -1.95 -47.17
N LEU A 131 -38.59 -2.53 -46.85
CA LEU A 131 -38.83 -3.11 -45.53
C LEU A 131 -37.91 -4.31 -45.24
N LEU A 132 -37.72 -5.19 -46.23
CA LEU A 132 -36.80 -6.33 -46.10
C LEU A 132 -35.33 -5.87 -45.92
N GLU A 133 -34.90 -4.88 -46.68
CA GLU A 133 -33.57 -4.28 -46.54
C GLU A 133 -33.41 -3.65 -45.15
N GLN A 134 -34.38 -2.94 -44.65
CA GLN A 134 -34.35 -2.36 -43.30
C GLN A 134 -34.32 -3.43 -42.22
N LEU A 135 -35.09 -4.52 -42.38
CA LEU A 135 -35.05 -5.66 -41.46
C LEU A 135 -33.69 -6.35 -41.46
N ALA A 136 -33.08 -6.57 -42.63
CA ALA A 136 -31.74 -7.15 -42.75
C ALA A 136 -30.67 -6.27 -42.06
N LYS A 137 -30.72 -4.95 -42.29
CA LYS A 137 -29.84 -3.99 -41.61
C LYS A 137 -30.02 -4.02 -40.10
N ASN A 138 -31.25 -4.08 -39.60
CA ASN A 138 -31.51 -4.19 -38.16
C ASN A 138 -30.98 -5.49 -37.55
N GLN A 139 -31.14 -6.63 -38.23
CA GLN A 139 -30.60 -7.91 -37.79
C GLN A 139 -29.07 -7.90 -37.75
N GLN A 140 -28.42 -7.33 -38.74
CA GLN A 140 -26.98 -7.17 -38.80
C GLN A 140 -26.49 -6.26 -37.66
N ALA A 141 -27.15 -5.16 -37.37
CA ALA A 141 -26.84 -4.28 -36.27
C ALA A 141 -26.99 -4.97 -34.90
N GLN A 142 -28.03 -5.76 -34.69
CA GLN A 142 -28.24 -6.54 -33.46
C GLN A 142 -27.18 -7.61 -33.28
N ALA A 143 -26.78 -8.31 -34.33
CA ALA A 143 -25.68 -9.28 -34.28
C ALA A 143 -24.34 -8.61 -33.95
N ALA A 144 -24.05 -7.46 -34.53
CA ALA A 144 -22.86 -6.68 -34.25
C ALA A 144 -22.84 -6.20 -32.76
N GLN A 145 -23.98 -5.74 -32.25
CA GLN A 145 -24.10 -5.37 -30.82
C GLN A 145 -23.89 -6.57 -29.89
N LEU A 146 -24.42 -7.74 -30.23
CA LEU A 146 -24.21 -8.95 -29.43
C LEU A 146 -22.72 -9.34 -29.40
N LEU A 147 -22.04 -9.28 -30.53
CA LEU A 147 -20.63 -9.56 -30.62
C LEU A 147 -19.79 -8.57 -29.78
N ALA A 148 -20.10 -7.28 -29.89
CA ALA A 148 -19.43 -6.25 -29.06
C ALA A 148 -19.63 -6.49 -27.57
N ARG A 149 -20.83 -6.87 -27.13
CA ARG A 149 -21.11 -7.23 -25.73
C ARG A 149 -20.39 -8.50 -25.29
N ALA A 150 -20.29 -9.51 -26.17
CA ALA A 150 -19.53 -10.73 -25.88
C ALA A 150 -18.03 -10.41 -25.66
N GLN A 151 -17.45 -9.54 -26.49
CA GLN A 151 -16.07 -9.07 -26.34
C GLN A 151 -15.89 -8.30 -25.03
N GLN A 152 -16.82 -7.42 -24.67
CA GLN A 152 -16.80 -6.68 -23.41
C GLN A 152 -16.85 -7.62 -22.20
N VAL A 153 -17.75 -8.59 -22.17
CA VAL A 153 -17.82 -9.61 -21.09
C VAL A 153 -16.51 -10.39 -21.00
N SER A 154 -15.93 -10.77 -22.13
CA SER A 154 -14.64 -11.48 -22.15
C SER A 154 -13.51 -10.64 -21.54
N GLN A 155 -13.42 -9.35 -21.89
CA GLN A 155 -12.43 -8.43 -21.34
C GLN A 155 -12.58 -8.26 -19.82
N VAL A 156 -13.81 -8.04 -19.34
CA VAL A 156 -14.07 -7.86 -17.90
C VAL A 156 -13.78 -9.14 -17.11
N ARG A 157 -14.07 -10.33 -17.68
CA ARG A 157 -13.69 -11.61 -17.05
C ARG A 157 -12.17 -11.77 -16.94
N GLN A 158 -11.42 -11.36 -17.95
CA GLN A 158 -9.94 -11.38 -17.90
C GLN A 158 -9.42 -10.40 -16.85
N GLU A 159 -10.00 -9.20 -16.76
CA GLU A 159 -9.63 -8.21 -15.73
C GLU A 159 -9.92 -8.74 -14.32
N LEU A 160 -11.06 -9.40 -14.13
CA LEU A 160 -11.42 -10.06 -12.87
C LEU A 160 -10.36 -11.08 -12.45
N GLN A 161 -9.99 -11.99 -13.35
CA GLN A 161 -8.95 -13.00 -13.08
C GLN A 161 -7.58 -12.38 -12.75
N ARG A 162 -7.16 -11.34 -13.50
CA ARG A 162 -5.91 -10.63 -13.24
C ARG A 162 -5.93 -9.96 -11.87
N THR A 163 -7.04 -9.34 -11.49
CA THR A 163 -7.19 -8.67 -10.20
C THR A 163 -7.16 -9.68 -9.05
N GLU A 164 -7.84 -10.82 -9.18
CA GLU A 164 -7.83 -11.91 -8.19
C GLU A 164 -6.43 -12.49 -8.01
N TYR A 165 -5.73 -12.78 -9.11
CA TYR A 165 -4.34 -13.24 -9.07
C TYR A 165 -3.40 -12.23 -8.42
N GLY A 166 -3.55 -10.94 -8.75
CA GLY A 166 -2.78 -9.85 -8.14
C GLY A 166 -2.99 -9.77 -6.62
N ILE A 167 -4.23 -9.94 -6.15
CA ILE A 167 -4.55 -10.00 -4.71
C ILE A 167 -3.87 -11.20 -4.04
N ALA A 168 -3.93 -12.38 -4.63
CA ALA A 168 -3.30 -13.58 -4.09
C ALA A 168 -1.77 -13.41 -3.95
N THR A 169 -1.13 -12.80 -4.95
CA THR A 169 0.30 -12.47 -4.92
C THR A 169 0.64 -11.51 -3.77
N LEU A 170 -0.13 -10.42 -3.63
CA LEU A 170 0.06 -9.45 -2.54
C LEU A 170 -0.16 -10.09 -1.16
N GLN A 171 -1.13 -10.98 -1.02
CA GLN A 171 -1.37 -11.71 0.23
C GLN A 171 -0.21 -12.64 0.59
N THR A 172 0.40 -13.30 -0.40
CA THR A 172 1.60 -14.13 -0.18
C THR A 172 2.78 -13.26 0.28
N GLN A 173 3.00 -12.10 -0.34
CA GLN A 173 4.01 -11.15 0.11
C GLN A 173 3.76 -10.69 1.56
N LEU A 174 2.52 -10.34 1.88
CA LEU A 174 2.11 -9.91 3.21
C LEU A 174 2.40 -10.99 4.27
N ALA A 175 2.07 -12.24 4.00
CA ALA A 175 2.36 -13.37 4.88
C ALA A 175 3.87 -13.54 5.10
N GLY A 176 4.67 -13.42 4.04
CA GLY A 176 6.13 -13.49 4.11
C GLY A 176 6.74 -12.36 4.96
N GLN A 177 6.28 -11.13 4.77
CA GLN A 177 6.74 -9.99 5.58
C GLN A 177 6.35 -10.12 7.04
N LYS A 178 5.11 -10.58 7.33
CA LYS A 178 4.65 -10.86 8.69
C LYS A 178 5.52 -11.91 9.39
N ALA A 179 5.84 -12.99 8.71
CA ALA A 179 6.70 -14.04 9.26
C ALA A 179 8.12 -13.53 9.53
N LYS A 180 8.68 -12.73 8.62
CA LYS A 180 10.00 -12.11 8.77
C LYS A 180 10.02 -11.14 9.95
N LEU A 181 8.99 -10.30 10.08
CA LEU A 181 8.84 -9.36 11.20
C LEU A 181 8.75 -10.09 12.55
N ALA A 182 7.93 -11.15 12.64
CA ALA A 182 7.82 -11.96 13.85
C ALA A 182 9.17 -12.58 14.26
N LYS A 183 9.95 -13.05 13.29
CA LYS A 183 11.29 -13.59 13.55
C LYS A 183 12.27 -12.53 14.08
N LEU A 184 12.23 -11.33 13.51
CA LEU A 184 13.09 -10.22 13.95
C LEU A 184 12.72 -9.74 15.36
N LEU A 185 11.43 -9.61 15.65
CA LEU A 185 10.95 -9.26 16.99
C LEU A 185 11.36 -10.29 18.03
N ALA A 186 11.22 -11.60 17.72
CA ALA A 186 11.68 -12.66 18.59
C ALA A 186 13.21 -12.62 18.80
N GLY A 187 13.98 -12.31 17.74
CA GLY A 187 15.42 -12.13 17.82
C GLY A 187 15.81 -10.94 18.71
N LYS A 188 15.16 -9.79 18.53
CA LYS A 188 15.37 -8.61 19.39
C LYS A 188 15.07 -8.94 20.87
N GLN A 189 13.96 -9.63 21.14
CA GLN A 189 13.60 -10.02 22.50
C GLN A 189 14.63 -10.97 23.11
N ALA A 190 15.08 -11.97 22.37
CA ALA A 190 16.11 -12.91 22.84
C ALA A 190 17.44 -12.18 23.16
N THR A 191 17.84 -11.20 22.35
CA THR A 191 19.03 -10.38 22.63
C THR A 191 18.84 -9.61 23.92
N LEU A 192 17.69 -8.97 24.14
CA LEU A 192 17.39 -8.24 25.38
C LEU A 192 17.33 -9.16 26.60
N ASP A 193 16.71 -10.34 26.49
CA ASP A 193 16.61 -11.31 27.58
C ASP A 193 17.97 -11.89 28.01
N SER A 194 18.97 -11.84 27.13
CA SER A 194 20.33 -12.25 27.43
C SER A 194 21.10 -11.28 28.34
N LEU A 195 20.56 -10.06 28.53
CA LEU A 195 21.17 -9.00 29.32
C LEU A 195 20.78 -9.08 30.81
N THR A 196 21.65 -8.59 31.69
CA THR A 196 21.26 -8.32 33.08
C THR A 196 20.29 -7.15 33.17
N ALA A 197 19.51 -7.06 34.26
CA ALA A 197 18.58 -5.98 34.47
C ALA A 197 19.22 -4.58 34.34
N ALA A 198 20.42 -4.40 34.85
CA ALA A 198 21.16 -3.13 34.74
C ALA A 198 21.57 -2.81 33.29
N GLN A 199 21.95 -3.84 32.52
CA GLN A 199 22.25 -3.66 31.09
C GLN A 199 21.02 -3.38 30.28
N GLN A 200 19.88 -4.04 30.59
CA GLN A 200 18.59 -3.76 29.95
C GLN A 200 18.16 -2.32 30.17
N GLN A 201 18.29 -1.80 31.40
CA GLN A 201 18.01 -0.40 31.73
C GLN A 201 18.90 0.57 30.94
N GLN A 202 20.18 0.25 30.78
CA GLN A 202 21.12 1.08 30.04
C GLN A 202 20.82 1.06 28.53
N VAL A 203 20.46 -0.11 27.95
CA VAL A 203 20.05 -0.23 26.55
C VAL A 203 18.73 0.53 26.32
N ALA A 204 17.78 0.45 27.25
CA ALA A 204 16.53 1.20 27.17
C ALA A 204 16.75 2.72 27.24
N ALA A 205 17.63 3.17 28.13
CA ALA A 205 17.98 4.59 28.25
C ALA A 205 18.69 5.17 27.02
N ASN A 206 19.36 4.32 26.22
CA ASN A 206 20.04 4.70 24.99
C ASN A 206 19.22 4.35 23.74
N ALA A 207 17.98 3.88 23.89
CA ALA A 207 17.11 3.56 22.76
C ALA A 207 16.77 4.82 21.98
N VAL A 208 16.46 4.63 20.70
CA VAL A 208 15.91 5.71 19.86
C VAL A 208 14.63 6.21 20.51
N GLY A 209 14.54 7.50 20.73
CA GLY A 209 13.40 8.12 21.40
C GLY A 209 13.43 8.10 22.93
N ALA A 210 14.46 7.48 23.57
CA ALA A 210 14.58 7.55 25.02
C ALA A 210 15.04 8.94 25.48
N GLY A 211 14.32 9.50 26.44
CA GLY A 211 14.69 10.79 27.07
C GLY A 211 13.92 12.01 26.55
N GLY A 212 12.93 11.79 25.74
CA GLY A 212 11.95 12.82 25.38
C GLY A 212 10.97 13.11 26.51
N THR A 213 10.20 14.20 26.39
CA THR A 213 9.16 14.58 27.33
C THR A 213 7.82 14.03 26.88
N THR A 214 7.17 13.22 27.75
CA THR A 214 5.84 12.65 27.49
C THR A 214 4.69 13.57 27.96
N THR A 215 5.03 14.69 28.59
CA THR A 215 4.07 15.69 29.06
C THR A 215 4.51 17.08 28.62
N ALA A 216 3.73 17.74 27.78
CA ALA A 216 3.91 19.13 27.40
C ALA A 216 2.58 19.68 26.87
N VAL A 217 2.35 20.98 27.04
CA VAL A 217 1.14 21.63 26.56
C VAL A 217 1.47 22.51 25.36
N TYR A 218 0.65 22.40 24.32
CA TYR A 218 0.76 23.28 23.16
C TYR A 218 0.17 24.67 23.49
N THR A 219 0.95 25.71 23.26
CA THR A 219 0.54 27.11 23.49
C THR A 219 0.59 27.95 22.20
N GLY A 220 0.86 27.31 21.07
CA GLY A 220 0.95 27.97 19.77
C GLY A 220 -0.41 28.23 19.12
N PRO A 221 -0.42 28.88 17.94
CA PRO A 221 -1.64 29.20 17.20
C PRO A 221 -2.30 27.94 16.62
N THR A 222 -3.65 27.87 16.68
CA THR A 222 -4.47 26.80 16.09
C THR A 222 -5.35 27.29 14.94
N ASN A 223 -5.10 28.48 14.43
CA ASN A 223 -5.86 29.09 13.34
C ASN A 223 -5.37 28.65 11.95
N THR A 224 -4.34 27.83 11.87
CA THR A 224 -3.81 27.21 10.64
C THR A 224 -3.92 25.69 10.72
N GLN A 225 -3.96 25.01 9.57
CA GLN A 225 -3.96 23.54 9.53
C GLN A 225 -2.72 22.95 10.20
N ALA A 226 -1.53 23.51 9.94
CA ALA A 226 -0.30 23.12 10.61
C ALA A 226 -0.38 23.28 12.14
N GLY A 227 -0.91 24.39 12.63
CA GLY A 227 -1.10 24.62 14.06
C GLY A 227 -2.08 23.64 14.70
N GLN A 228 -3.17 23.26 14.00
CA GLN A 228 -4.11 22.24 14.43
C GLN A 228 -3.46 20.86 14.47
N ALA A 229 -2.69 20.49 13.45
CA ALA A 229 -1.97 19.23 13.42
C ALA A 229 -0.94 19.12 14.55
N VAL A 230 -0.17 20.19 14.81
CA VAL A 230 0.77 20.27 15.93
C VAL A 230 0.05 20.17 17.26
N ALA A 231 -1.06 20.90 17.46
CA ALA A 231 -1.87 20.81 18.70
C ALA A 231 -2.39 19.39 18.94
N PHE A 232 -2.84 18.71 17.86
CA PHE A 232 -3.24 17.30 17.94
C PHE A 232 -2.09 16.41 18.40
N ALA A 233 -0.89 16.55 17.80
CA ALA A 233 0.28 15.76 18.15
C ALA A 233 0.66 15.94 19.63
N TYR A 234 0.64 17.16 20.15
CA TYR A 234 0.84 17.44 21.59
C TYR A 234 -0.17 16.72 22.47
N ALA A 235 -1.42 16.61 22.06
CA ALA A 235 -2.47 15.91 22.82
C ALA A 235 -2.27 14.37 22.83
N GLN A 236 -1.36 13.84 22.04
CA GLN A 236 -1.03 12.40 22.03
C GLN A 236 0.19 12.06 22.88
N LEU A 237 0.90 13.02 23.44
CA LEU A 237 2.05 12.76 24.30
C LEU A 237 1.71 11.79 25.43
N GLY A 238 2.62 10.85 25.72
CA GLY A 238 2.45 9.82 26.74
C GLY A 238 1.58 8.64 26.31
N LYS A 239 1.05 8.61 25.09
CA LYS A 239 0.36 7.43 24.55
C LYS A 239 1.38 6.40 24.04
N PRO A 240 1.12 5.09 24.26
CA PRO A 240 2.09 4.08 23.86
C PRO A 240 2.25 3.98 22.34
N TYR A 241 3.49 3.72 21.92
CA TYR A 241 3.75 3.27 20.57
C TYR A 241 3.13 1.89 20.35
N GLN A 242 2.44 1.73 19.26
CA GLN A 242 1.99 0.42 18.78
C GLN A 242 2.13 0.35 17.27
N TRP A 243 2.89 -0.60 16.79
CA TRP A 243 3.08 -0.81 15.37
C TRP A 243 1.76 -0.99 14.62
N GLY A 244 1.58 -0.26 13.52
CA GLY A 244 0.36 -0.29 12.70
C GLY A 244 -0.81 0.54 13.24
N ALA A 245 -0.67 1.17 14.43
CA ALA A 245 -1.75 1.94 15.05
C ALA A 245 -1.85 3.36 14.48
N THR A 246 -3.09 3.87 14.42
CA THR A 246 -3.44 5.24 13.98
C THR A 246 -4.27 6.01 15.02
N GLY A 247 -4.30 5.50 16.26
CA GLY A 247 -5.06 6.10 17.36
C GLY A 247 -6.44 5.47 17.60
N PRO A 248 -7.19 5.96 18.57
CA PRO A 248 -6.83 7.04 19.51
C PRO A 248 -5.99 6.58 20.70
N GLY A 249 -5.89 5.28 20.99
CA GLY A 249 -5.22 4.76 22.21
C GLY A 249 -3.71 4.59 22.07
N SER A 250 -3.20 4.43 20.87
CA SER A 250 -1.79 4.20 20.54
C SER A 250 -1.49 4.64 19.11
N TYR A 251 -0.23 4.86 18.79
CA TYR A 251 0.21 5.28 17.45
C TYR A 251 1.51 4.59 17.06
N ASP A 252 1.72 4.37 15.75
CA ASP A 252 3.05 4.28 15.17
C ASP A 252 3.49 5.65 14.60
N CYS A 253 4.74 5.77 14.15
CA CYS A 253 5.32 7.03 13.68
C CYS A 253 4.49 7.69 12.56
N SER A 254 4.21 6.97 11.49
CA SER A 254 3.44 7.47 10.34
C SER A 254 1.94 7.60 10.63
N GLY A 255 1.40 6.77 11.52
CA GLY A 255 0.02 6.85 11.99
C GLY A 255 -0.24 8.09 12.85
N LEU A 256 0.71 8.48 13.69
CA LEU A 256 0.63 9.70 14.49
C LEU A 256 0.53 10.94 13.59
N VAL A 257 1.46 11.10 12.65
CA VAL A 257 1.48 12.26 11.76
C VAL A 257 0.28 12.27 10.80
N GLN A 258 -0.16 11.09 10.35
CA GLN A 258 -1.39 10.97 9.56
C GLN A 258 -2.63 11.42 10.34
N ALA A 259 -2.80 10.95 11.58
CA ALA A 259 -3.92 11.32 12.42
C ALA A 259 -3.91 12.83 12.73
N ALA A 260 -2.72 13.39 12.98
CA ALA A 260 -2.56 14.83 13.24
C ALA A 260 -3.01 15.68 12.05
N TRP A 261 -2.57 15.37 10.84
CA TRP A 261 -2.97 16.12 9.66
C TRP A 261 -4.42 15.84 9.25
N THR A 262 -4.91 14.62 9.45
CA THR A 262 -6.35 14.30 9.27
C THR A 262 -7.22 15.16 10.19
N SER A 263 -6.81 15.38 11.45
CA SER A 263 -7.54 16.25 12.39
C SER A 263 -7.59 17.71 11.93
N ALA A 264 -6.62 18.14 11.14
CA ALA A 264 -6.54 19.46 10.51
C ALA A 264 -7.22 19.53 9.13
N GLY A 265 -7.92 18.44 8.70
CA GLY A 265 -8.62 18.37 7.43
C GLY A 265 -7.72 18.07 6.21
N VAL A 266 -6.47 17.66 6.43
CA VAL A 266 -5.52 17.29 5.37
C VAL A 266 -5.31 15.79 5.37
N SER A 267 -5.56 15.15 4.22
CA SER A 267 -5.32 13.71 4.04
C SER A 267 -3.91 13.48 3.50
N ILE A 268 -3.12 12.71 4.24
CA ILE A 268 -1.78 12.27 3.82
C ILE A 268 -1.71 10.74 3.77
N PRO A 269 -0.78 10.16 3.02
CA PRO A 269 -0.62 8.70 2.94
C PRO A 269 -0.37 8.06 4.30
N ARG A 270 -0.63 6.74 4.40
CA ARG A 270 -0.53 5.99 5.66
C ARG A 270 0.91 5.66 6.06
N VAL A 271 1.77 5.35 5.09
CA VAL A 271 3.11 4.83 5.34
C VAL A 271 4.18 5.86 5.01
N THR A 272 5.32 5.78 5.69
CA THR A 272 6.40 6.77 5.57
C THR A 272 6.87 6.98 4.14
N TYR A 273 7.16 5.90 3.39
CA TYR A 273 7.61 5.98 1.99
C TYR A 273 6.61 6.69 1.07
N ASP A 274 5.30 6.44 1.28
CA ASP A 274 4.26 7.08 0.47
C ASP A 274 4.08 8.55 0.90
N GLN A 275 4.26 8.89 2.20
CA GLN A 275 4.29 10.28 2.69
C GLN A 275 5.45 11.05 2.09
N TRP A 276 6.66 10.47 2.10
CA TRP A 276 7.85 11.06 1.49
C TRP A 276 7.69 11.29 -0.01
N ALA A 277 7.18 10.30 -0.73
CA ALA A 277 7.03 10.37 -2.19
C ALA A 277 5.90 11.31 -2.66
N ALA A 278 4.85 11.50 -1.86
CA ALA A 278 3.65 12.22 -2.27
C ALA A 278 3.65 13.70 -1.88
N LEU A 279 4.44 14.09 -0.87
CA LEU A 279 4.39 15.44 -0.30
C LEU A 279 5.57 16.31 -0.79
N PRO A 280 5.39 17.64 -0.88
CA PRO A 280 6.45 18.57 -1.28
C PRO A 280 7.64 18.55 -0.31
N HIS A 281 8.84 18.40 -0.85
CA HIS A 281 10.08 18.45 -0.06
C HIS A 281 10.43 19.86 0.37
N VAL A 282 10.97 19.97 1.59
CA VAL A 282 11.35 21.25 2.22
C VAL A 282 12.85 21.25 2.52
N SER A 283 13.54 22.36 2.24
CA SER A 283 14.93 22.50 2.64
C SER A 283 15.08 22.55 4.16
N ALA A 284 16.18 22.01 4.69
CA ALA A 284 16.44 21.97 6.14
C ALA A 284 16.37 23.36 6.81
N SER A 285 16.74 24.42 6.09
CA SER A 285 16.67 25.81 6.58
C SER A 285 15.26 26.42 6.57
N SER A 286 14.29 25.75 5.94
CA SER A 286 12.91 26.25 5.75
C SER A 286 11.87 25.41 6.51
N ILE A 287 12.32 24.53 7.40
CA ILE A 287 11.46 23.66 8.21
C ILE A 287 10.61 24.53 9.16
N GLN A 288 9.30 24.26 9.18
CA GLN A 288 8.30 24.97 9.97
C GLN A 288 7.45 24.00 10.78
N PRO A 289 6.82 24.45 11.90
CA PRO A 289 5.92 23.59 12.68
C PRO A 289 4.82 22.95 11.82
N GLY A 290 4.65 21.64 11.94
CA GLY A 290 3.79 20.81 11.11
C GLY A 290 4.52 20.02 10.03
N ASP A 291 5.73 20.43 9.61
CA ASP A 291 6.53 19.65 8.66
C ASP A 291 6.87 18.28 9.22
N LEU A 292 6.94 17.31 8.32
CA LEU A 292 7.28 15.93 8.63
C LEU A 292 8.78 15.70 8.41
N LEU A 293 9.47 15.23 9.43
CA LEU A 293 10.90 14.95 9.44
C LEU A 293 11.11 13.47 9.23
N PHE A 294 11.94 13.09 8.25
CA PHE A 294 12.21 11.70 7.92
C PHE A 294 13.62 11.28 8.31
N TYR A 295 13.73 10.01 8.67
CA TYR A 295 14.95 9.42 9.21
C TYR A 295 15.14 7.99 8.67
N GLU A 296 16.41 7.56 8.59
CA GLU A 296 16.81 6.17 8.33
C GLU A 296 16.30 5.61 6.98
N GLY A 297 16.58 6.35 5.89
CA GLY A 297 16.12 5.97 4.54
C GLY A 297 14.60 5.94 4.45
N GLU A 298 13.95 6.98 4.98
CA GLU A 298 12.51 7.19 5.06
C GLU A 298 11.75 6.09 5.84
N GLY A 299 12.47 5.29 6.65
CA GLY A 299 11.88 4.24 7.48
C GLY A 299 11.10 4.76 8.68
N HIS A 300 11.41 5.99 9.12
CA HIS A 300 10.83 6.62 10.29
C HIS A 300 10.42 8.07 10.01
N VAL A 301 9.41 8.58 10.72
CA VAL A 301 8.87 9.94 10.56
C VAL A 301 8.44 10.53 11.90
N ALA A 302 8.72 11.81 12.10
CA ALA A 302 8.25 12.61 13.22
C ALA A 302 7.66 13.95 12.76
N MET A 303 6.94 14.66 13.61
CA MET A 303 6.40 15.99 13.31
C MET A 303 7.22 17.09 13.97
N TYR A 304 7.74 18.00 13.17
CA TYR A 304 8.41 19.20 13.71
C TYR A 304 7.40 20.13 14.41
N VAL A 305 7.74 20.56 15.62
CA VAL A 305 6.83 21.38 16.45
C VAL A 305 7.42 22.75 16.81
N GLY A 306 8.55 23.11 16.19
CA GLY A 306 9.23 24.37 16.42
C GLY A 306 10.33 24.31 17.47
N GLY A 307 11.21 25.34 17.47
CA GLY A 307 12.27 25.46 18.47
C GLY A 307 13.32 24.36 18.45
N GLY A 308 13.47 23.63 17.34
CA GLY A 308 14.38 22.48 17.24
C GLY A 308 13.81 21.17 17.82
N TYR A 309 12.52 21.13 18.13
CA TYR A 309 11.84 19.96 18.71
C TYR A 309 10.88 19.32 17.71
N MET A 310 10.67 18.03 17.90
CA MET A 310 9.66 17.25 17.20
C MET A 310 8.82 16.42 18.17
N ILE A 311 7.65 15.98 17.73
CA ILE A 311 6.88 14.96 18.41
C ILE A 311 6.97 13.68 17.59
N ASP A 312 7.28 12.60 18.29
CA ASP A 312 7.59 11.29 17.75
C ASP A 312 6.83 10.17 18.47
N ALA A 313 6.47 9.13 17.73
CA ALA A 313 6.10 7.82 18.25
C ALA A 313 7.24 6.85 17.89
N PRO A 314 8.22 6.63 18.80
CA PRO A 314 9.54 6.15 18.41
C PRO A 314 9.60 4.64 18.12
N GLN A 315 9.17 3.78 19.05
CA GLN A 315 9.21 2.32 18.91
C GLN A 315 8.42 1.60 20.01
N THR A 316 8.20 0.29 19.82
CA THR A 316 7.55 -0.57 20.83
C THR A 316 8.28 -0.49 22.17
N GLY A 317 7.52 -0.25 23.24
CA GLY A 317 8.01 -0.11 24.60
C GLY A 317 8.28 1.34 25.03
N LEU A 318 8.11 2.29 24.12
CA LEU A 318 8.18 3.73 24.41
C LEU A 318 6.85 4.41 24.08
N ASP A 319 6.68 5.62 24.62
CA ASP A 319 5.49 6.43 24.43
C ASP A 319 5.74 7.56 23.42
N VAL A 320 4.67 8.13 22.90
CA VAL A 320 4.73 9.37 22.11
C VAL A 320 5.39 10.46 22.96
N GLU A 321 6.44 11.06 22.43
CA GLU A 321 7.27 12.01 23.17
C GLU A 321 7.62 13.26 22.35
N LYS A 322 8.02 14.32 23.05
CA LYS A 322 8.64 15.52 22.47
C LYS A 322 10.13 15.45 22.71
N ILE A 323 10.92 15.46 21.65
CA ILE A 323 12.38 15.31 21.70
C ILE A 323 13.07 16.31 20.74
N PRO A 324 14.31 16.74 21.01
CA PRO A 324 15.08 17.54 20.04
C PRO A 324 15.34 16.74 18.75
N MET A 325 15.09 17.37 17.58
CA MET A 325 15.21 16.72 16.28
C MET A 325 16.64 16.37 15.85
N ASN A 326 17.63 16.99 16.47
CA ASN A 326 19.04 16.92 16.08
C ASN A 326 19.94 16.35 17.17
N THR A 327 19.44 15.43 17.98
CA THR A 327 20.20 14.75 19.02
C THR A 327 20.36 13.26 18.75
N GLY A 328 21.51 12.70 19.20
CA GLY A 328 21.76 11.26 19.17
C GLY A 328 21.55 10.63 17.80
N TRP A 329 20.72 9.60 17.76
CA TRP A 329 20.40 8.84 16.55
C TRP A 329 19.73 9.72 15.48
N TYR A 330 18.84 10.63 15.86
CA TYR A 330 18.12 11.51 14.93
C TYR A 330 19.07 12.43 14.15
N ALA A 331 20.09 12.99 14.79
CA ALA A 331 21.08 13.82 14.12
C ALA A 331 21.89 13.07 13.04
N GLN A 332 22.11 11.77 13.23
CA GLN A 332 22.93 10.96 12.35
C GLN A 332 22.14 10.35 11.19
N ASN A 333 20.81 10.27 11.30
CA ASN A 333 19.94 9.54 10.38
C ASN A 333 18.88 10.44 9.70
N PHE A 334 19.05 11.75 9.77
CA PHE A 334 18.10 12.69 9.14
C PHE A 334 18.20 12.67 7.61
N ASP A 335 17.12 12.31 6.95
CA ASP A 335 17.03 12.22 5.48
C ASP A 335 16.50 13.52 4.86
N GLY A 336 15.62 14.23 5.55
CA GLY A 336 15.01 15.46 5.06
C GLY A 336 13.62 15.73 5.64
N ALA A 337 12.92 16.68 5.04
CA ALA A 337 11.58 17.07 5.48
C ALA A 337 10.62 17.25 4.30
N VAL A 338 9.33 17.02 4.56
CA VAL A 338 8.23 17.33 3.62
C VAL A 338 7.14 18.15 4.31
N ARG A 339 6.34 18.86 3.53
CA ARG A 339 5.23 19.71 4.03
C ARG A 339 3.90 19.20 3.47
N PRO A 340 2.96 18.75 4.31
CA PRO A 340 1.58 18.47 3.93
C PRO A 340 0.74 19.67 3.57
#